data_02de210630aea2c2128564d755f55034
#
_entry.id   02de210630aea2c2128564d755f55034
#
_cell.length_a   1.000
_cell.length_b   1.000
_cell.length_c   1.000
_cell.angle_alpha   90.00
_cell.angle_beta   90.00
_cell.angle_gamma   90.00
#
_symmetry.space_group_name_H-M   'P 1'
#
loop_
_entity.id
_entity.type
_entity.pdbx_description
1 polymer ?
#
loop_
_entity_poly.entity_id
_entity_poly.type
_entity_poly.pdbx_seq_one_letter_code
_entity_poly.pdbx_strand_id
1 'polypeptide(L)'
;MSLTLIVVLVVVLALFFDFTNGFHDTANAMATPIATGALKPRPAVALAAALNLVGAFLSTAVAQTISGGLIRGEGDHVSITPPLVLAGLVGAITWNLLTWLWGVPSSSSHALFGGLIGATIVGTWDAGSIDYHVLLGKIVIPALLSPVVAGLVAYSSTKLAYFATRRRDGRADGRSGFRYGQIFSSSLVALSHGTNDAQKTMGVITLLLISAGLQPAGEAGPQWWVILACALAIATGTYTGGWRIIRTLGKGLTEVKPAQGFAAETSTAATILASSHLGFALSTTQVASGSVIGSGLGRSDGHVKWGTAGRIALGWLLTLPVAAIVGGATASIARLGTAGLIIDLVIAVVVIVIVFRINARRRVTSAHMTPHAEAEVADATVALEFTRPGDEAAAVASPAGSAGAADREARP
;
A
#
# COMPACT_ATOMS: atom_id res chain seq x y z
N MET A 1 -21.42 -15.89 -22.70
CA MET A 1 -19.93 -15.84 -22.72
C MET A 1 -19.41 -17.22 -22.40
N SER A 2 -18.36 -17.74 -23.07
CA SER A 2 -17.82 -19.06 -22.73
C SER A 2 -17.14 -19.04 -21.36
N LEU A 3 -17.13 -20.17 -20.63
CA LEU A 3 -16.48 -20.28 -19.34
C LEU A 3 -14.99 -19.90 -19.43
N THR A 4 -14.30 -20.38 -20.47
CA THR A 4 -12.89 -20.07 -20.73
C THR A 4 -12.65 -18.55 -20.84
N LEU A 5 -13.51 -17.82 -21.54
CA LEU A 5 -13.37 -16.37 -21.68
C LEU A 5 -13.57 -15.66 -20.34
N ILE A 6 -14.54 -16.10 -19.51
CA ILE A 6 -14.77 -15.55 -18.17
C ILE A 6 -13.51 -15.77 -17.31
N VAL A 7 -12.98 -16.99 -17.28
CA VAL A 7 -11.77 -17.32 -16.51
C VAL A 7 -10.59 -16.45 -16.93
N VAL A 8 -10.33 -16.30 -18.23
CA VAL A 8 -9.23 -15.47 -18.74
C VAL A 8 -9.41 -14.01 -18.30
N LEU A 9 -10.62 -13.45 -18.43
CA LEU A 9 -10.91 -12.06 -18.01
C LEU A 9 -10.71 -11.86 -16.50
N VAL A 10 -11.14 -12.82 -15.69
CA VAL A 10 -10.96 -12.76 -14.23
C VAL A 10 -9.50 -12.89 -13.85
N VAL A 11 -8.72 -13.75 -14.50
CA VAL A 11 -7.26 -13.86 -14.30
C VAL A 11 -6.58 -12.53 -14.64
N VAL A 12 -6.90 -11.92 -15.79
CA VAL A 12 -6.34 -10.61 -16.17
C VAL A 12 -6.69 -9.54 -15.13
N LEU A 13 -7.94 -9.52 -14.63
CA LEU A 13 -8.37 -8.57 -13.61
C LEU A 13 -7.68 -8.83 -12.26
N ALA A 14 -7.47 -10.09 -11.87
CA ALA A 14 -6.73 -10.46 -10.68
C ALA A 14 -5.25 -10.05 -10.77
N LEU A 15 -4.61 -10.25 -11.90
CA LEU A 15 -3.23 -9.79 -12.13
C LEU A 15 -3.15 -8.26 -12.15
N PHE A 16 -4.17 -7.58 -12.68
CA PHE A 16 -4.26 -6.13 -12.59
C PHE A 16 -4.44 -5.67 -11.13
N PHE A 17 -5.25 -6.37 -10.32
CA PHE A 17 -5.33 -6.11 -8.88
C PHE A 17 -3.94 -6.24 -8.23
N ASP A 18 -3.20 -7.30 -8.53
CA ASP A 18 -1.85 -7.53 -7.98
C ASP A 18 -0.85 -6.45 -8.41
N PHE A 19 -0.94 -6.01 -9.68
CA PHE A 19 -0.19 -4.85 -10.16
C PHE A 19 -0.54 -3.58 -9.37
N THR A 20 -1.84 -3.32 -9.10
CA THR A 20 -2.26 -2.16 -8.30
C THR A 20 -1.81 -2.27 -6.86
N ASN A 21 -1.81 -3.48 -6.30
CA ASN A 21 -1.26 -3.77 -4.98
C ASN A 21 0.25 -3.47 -4.92
N GLY A 22 1.01 -3.89 -5.93
CA GLY A 22 2.44 -3.62 -6.03
C GLY A 22 2.77 -2.13 -5.93
N PHE A 23 2.10 -1.25 -6.71
CA PHE A 23 2.39 0.18 -6.61
C PHE A 23 1.78 0.84 -5.37
N HIS A 24 0.63 0.37 -4.89
CA HIS A 24 0.02 0.88 -3.67
C HIS A 24 0.93 0.62 -2.46
N ASP A 25 1.44 -0.59 -2.33
CA ASP A 25 2.12 -1.07 -1.15
C ASP A 25 3.66 -0.97 -1.21
N THR A 26 4.25 -0.49 -2.33
CA THR A 26 5.67 -0.12 -2.40
C THR A 26 6.11 0.77 -1.24
N ALA A 27 5.21 1.61 -0.74
CA ALA A 27 5.46 2.52 0.38
C ALA A 27 5.77 1.79 1.69
N ASN A 28 5.22 0.60 1.91
CA ASN A 28 5.41 -0.18 3.13
C ASN A 28 6.88 -0.56 3.35
N ALA A 29 7.63 -0.79 2.25
CA ALA A 29 9.04 -1.12 2.29
C ALA A 29 9.94 0.09 2.07
N MET A 30 9.55 1.05 1.22
CA MET A 30 10.47 2.07 0.71
C MET A 30 10.18 3.50 1.19
N ALA A 31 9.09 3.75 1.91
CA ALA A 31 8.80 5.10 2.39
C ALA A 31 9.83 5.62 3.38
N THR A 32 10.23 4.81 4.35
CA THR A 32 11.20 5.18 5.39
C THR A 32 12.63 5.35 4.85
N PRO A 33 13.22 4.42 4.04
CA PRO A 33 14.57 4.61 3.54
C PRO A 33 14.69 5.75 2.51
N ILE A 34 13.61 6.08 1.80
CA ILE A 34 13.56 7.27 0.94
C ILE A 34 13.47 8.54 1.79
N ALA A 35 12.62 8.56 2.82
CA ALA A 35 12.44 9.73 3.69
C ALA A 35 13.70 10.07 4.49
N THR A 36 14.45 9.07 4.95
CA THR A 36 15.73 9.25 5.67
C THR A 36 16.92 9.54 4.73
N GLY A 37 16.72 9.42 3.42
CA GLY A 37 17.81 9.54 2.44
C GLY A 37 18.76 8.34 2.40
N ALA A 38 18.42 7.21 3.04
CA ALA A 38 19.21 5.99 2.97
C ALA A 38 19.28 5.44 1.54
N LEU A 39 18.14 5.50 0.81
CA LEU A 39 18.06 5.14 -0.60
C LEU A 39 17.49 6.27 -1.44
N LYS A 40 18.00 6.44 -2.65
CA LYS A 40 17.39 7.32 -3.65
C LYS A 40 16.07 6.71 -4.14
N PRO A 41 15.04 7.53 -4.50
CA PRO A 41 13.71 7.02 -4.83
C PRO A 41 13.68 5.94 -5.93
N ARG A 42 14.31 6.16 -7.08
CA ARG A 42 14.30 5.19 -8.20
C ARG A 42 15.03 3.87 -7.89
N PRO A 43 16.28 3.88 -7.36
CA PRO A 43 16.93 2.65 -6.90
C PRO A 43 16.14 1.90 -5.83
N ALA A 44 15.46 2.61 -4.92
CA ALA A 44 14.64 1.99 -3.89
C ALA A 44 13.50 1.16 -4.48
N VAL A 45 12.71 1.72 -5.41
CA VAL A 45 11.60 0.97 -6.03
C VAL A 45 12.08 -0.15 -6.95
N ALA A 46 13.24 0.00 -7.61
CA ALA A 46 13.84 -1.07 -8.40
C ALA A 46 14.28 -2.25 -7.52
N LEU A 47 14.94 -1.96 -6.39
CA LEU A 47 15.32 -2.97 -5.41
C LEU A 47 14.09 -3.67 -4.83
N ALA A 48 13.05 -2.90 -4.46
CA ALA A 48 11.81 -3.47 -3.95
C ALA A 48 11.13 -4.38 -4.98
N ALA A 49 11.06 -3.97 -6.24
CA ALA A 49 10.48 -4.77 -7.31
C ALA A 49 11.20 -6.12 -7.51
N ALA A 50 12.54 -6.10 -7.52
CA ALA A 50 13.34 -7.31 -7.64
C ALA A 50 13.13 -8.26 -6.43
N LEU A 51 13.06 -7.71 -5.22
CA LEU A 51 12.86 -8.50 -4.01
C LEU A 51 11.42 -8.99 -3.85
N ASN A 52 10.42 -8.22 -4.30
CA ASN A 52 9.04 -8.69 -4.38
C ASN A 52 8.89 -9.87 -5.35
N LEU A 53 9.57 -9.80 -6.51
CA LEU A 53 9.61 -10.91 -7.47
C LEU A 53 10.14 -12.18 -6.82
N VAL A 54 11.31 -12.08 -6.15
CA VAL A 54 11.92 -13.23 -5.46
C VAL A 54 11.03 -13.73 -4.31
N GLY A 55 10.49 -12.79 -3.51
CA GLY A 55 9.64 -13.11 -2.37
C GLY A 55 8.40 -13.93 -2.73
N ALA A 56 7.81 -13.67 -3.89
CA ALA A 56 6.62 -14.38 -4.36
C ALA A 56 6.81 -15.91 -4.54
N PHE A 57 8.05 -16.37 -4.69
CA PHE A 57 8.37 -17.80 -4.82
C PHE A 57 8.68 -18.49 -3.48
N LEU A 58 8.77 -17.76 -2.37
CA LEU A 58 9.26 -18.33 -1.10
C LEU A 58 8.21 -19.12 -0.31
N SER A 59 6.93 -18.89 -0.55
CA SER A 59 5.84 -19.56 0.17
C SER A 59 4.55 -19.55 -0.64
N THR A 60 3.65 -20.50 -0.35
CA THR A 60 2.27 -20.57 -0.87
C THR A 60 1.24 -20.78 0.23
N ALA A 61 1.63 -20.72 1.51
CA ALA A 61 0.77 -21.03 2.64
C ALA A 61 -0.46 -20.09 2.76
N VAL A 62 -0.27 -18.78 2.47
CA VAL A 62 -1.37 -17.82 2.47
C VAL A 62 -2.31 -18.07 1.29
N ALA A 63 -1.78 -18.42 0.12
CA ALA A 63 -2.60 -18.76 -1.05
C ALA A 63 -3.50 -19.94 -0.76
N GLN A 64 -2.98 -20.99 -0.10
CA GLN A 64 -3.75 -22.17 0.31
C GLN A 64 -4.86 -21.81 1.33
N THR A 65 -4.57 -20.91 2.29
CA THR A 65 -5.59 -20.43 3.24
C THR A 65 -6.76 -19.74 2.52
N ILE A 66 -6.48 -19.00 1.44
CA ILE A 66 -7.51 -18.27 0.68
C ILE A 66 -8.29 -19.21 -0.21
N SER A 67 -7.59 -20.05 -1.00
CA SER A 67 -8.22 -20.93 -1.99
C SER A 67 -9.01 -22.09 -1.37
N GLY A 68 -8.59 -22.55 -0.19
CA GLY A 68 -9.18 -23.73 0.47
C GLY A 68 -9.93 -23.44 1.77
N GLY A 69 -9.93 -22.20 2.28
CA GLY A 69 -10.44 -21.98 3.63
C GLY A 69 -11.43 -20.84 3.82
N LEU A 70 -11.42 -19.80 2.99
CA LEU A 70 -12.23 -18.59 3.22
C LEU A 70 -13.70 -18.77 2.80
N ILE A 71 -13.92 -19.46 1.68
CA ILE A 71 -15.25 -19.65 1.11
C ILE A 71 -15.57 -21.15 1.19
N ARG A 72 -16.66 -21.48 1.89
CA ARG A 72 -17.11 -22.85 2.07
C ARG A 72 -17.59 -23.44 0.76
N GLY A 73 -17.43 -24.74 0.60
CA GLY A 73 -17.97 -25.54 -0.48
C GLY A 73 -18.43 -26.91 0.04
N GLU A 74 -19.21 -27.62 -0.74
CA GLU A 74 -19.60 -29.00 -0.47
C GLU A 74 -18.81 -29.96 -1.40
N GLY A 75 -18.02 -30.86 -0.84
CA GLY A 75 -17.14 -31.74 -1.58
C GLY A 75 -16.08 -30.98 -2.38
N ASP A 76 -16.00 -31.21 -3.69
CA ASP A 76 -15.07 -30.52 -4.61
C ASP A 76 -15.61 -29.20 -5.16
N HIS A 77 -16.78 -28.73 -4.71
CA HIS A 77 -17.40 -27.49 -5.16
C HIS A 77 -17.27 -26.39 -4.11
N VAL A 78 -16.84 -25.19 -4.53
CA VAL A 78 -16.86 -23.96 -3.71
C VAL A 78 -18.12 -23.16 -4.02
N SER A 79 -18.66 -22.47 -3.02
CA SER A 79 -19.91 -21.69 -3.17
C SER A 79 -19.75 -20.48 -4.10
N ILE A 80 -18.50 -20.05 -4.38
CA ILE A 80 -18.23 -18.92 -5.28
C ILE A 80 -18.10 -19.41 -6.73
N THR A 81 -18.62 -18.63 -7.68
CA THR A 81 -18.50 -18.87 -9.11
C THR A 81 -17.55 -17.86 -9.77
N PRO A 82 -17.00 -18.13 -10.97
CA PRO A 82 -16.13 -17.18 -11.68
C PRO A 82 -16.73 -15.77 -11.84
N PRO A 83 -18.02 -15.58 -12.15
CA PRO A 83 -18.66 -14.26 -12.12
C PRO A 83 -18.60 -13.54 -10.78
N LEU A 84 -18.74 -14.26 -9.68
CA LEU A 84 -18.68 -13.67 -8.34
C LEU A 84 -17.25 -13.30 -7.94
N VAL A 85 -16.25 -14.07 -8.39
CA VAL A 85 -14.82 -13.68 -8.23
C VAL A 85 -14.55 -12.37 -8.99
N LEU A 86 -15.06 -12.23 -10.22
CA LEU A 86 -14.97 -10.98 -10.99
C LEU A 86 -15.57 -9.82 -10.20
N ALA A 87 -16.79 -9.97 -9.70
CA ALA A 87 -17.48 -8.94 -8.93
C ALA A 87 -16.69 -8.53 -7.68
N GLY A 88 -16.14 -9.50 -6.95
CA GLY A 88 -15.30 -9.25 -5.79
C GLY A 88 -14.03 -8.47 -6.12
N LEU A 89 -13.38 -8.80 -7.24
CA LEU A 89 -12.19 -8.08 -7.72
C LEU A 89 -12.52 -6.65 -8.14
N VAL A 90 -13.68 -6.40 -8.76
CA VAL A 90 -14.12 -5.02 -9.07
C VAL A 90 -14.24 -4.19 -7.80
N GLY A 91 -14.84 -4.76 -6.73
CA GLY A 91 -14.92 -4.12 -5.43
C GLY A 91 -13.53 -3.79 -4.84
N ALA A 92 -12.63 -4.75 -4.85
CA ALA A 92 -11.27 -4.62 -4.36
C ALA A 92 -10.45 -3.56 -5.12
N ILE A 93 -10.47 -3.62 -6.44
CA ILE A 93 -9.75 -2.68 -7.33
C ILE A 93 -10.29 -1.27 -7.15
N THR A 94 -11.61 -1.11 -7.10
CA THR A 94 -12.23 0.20 -6.91
C THR A 94 -11.75 0.85 -5.62
N TRP A 95 -11.79 0.14 -4.50
CA TRP A 95 -11.32 0.69 -3.23
C TRP A 95 -9.81 0.98 -3.22
N ASN A 96 -9.01 0.03 -3.72
CA ASN A 96 -7.55 0.16 -3.76
C ASN A 96 -7.11 1.37 -4.59
N LEU A 97 -7.73 1.59 -5.75
CA LEU A 97 -7.45 2.73 -6.61
C LEU A 97 -7.92 4.08 -6.02
N LEU A 98 -9.08 4.11 -5.34
CA LEU A 98 -9.58 5.32 -4.69
C LEU A 98 -8.67 5.75 -3.53
N THR A 99 -8.30 4.82 -2.65
CA THR A 99 -7.42 5.12 -1.52
C THR A 99 -6.02 5.52 -1.98
N TRP A 100 -5.50 4.90 -3.04
CA TRP A 100 -4.26 5.33 -3.68
C TRP A 100 -4.36 6.76 -4.23
N LEU A 101 -5.46 7.10 -4.91
CA LEU A 101 -5.68 8.44 -5.44
C LEU A 101 -5.72 9.51 -4.34
N TRP A 102 -6.30 9.18 -3.18
CA TRP A 102 -6.32 10.05 -2.00
C TRP A 102 -4.99 10.07 -1.24
N GLY A 103 -4.06 9.16 -1.55
CA GLY A 103 -2.79 8.99 -0.83
C GLY A 103 -2.98 8.46 0.60
N VAL A 104 -4.08 7.74 0.84
CA VAL A 104 -4.38 7.10 2.13
C VAL A 104 -3.86 5.67 2.10
N PRO A 105 -2.89 5.31 2.94
CA PRO A 105 -2.44 3.94 3.08
C PRO A 105 -3.58 3.06 3.60
N SER A 106 -4.19 2.27 2.74
CA SER A 106 -5.25 1.32 3.07
C SER A 106 -4.76 -0.12 2.96
N SER A 107 -5.59 -1.08 3.37
CA SER A 107 -5.26 -2.49 3.30
C SER A 107 -5.77 -3.11 2.00
N SER A 108 -4.89 -3.35 1.04
CA SER A 108 -5.21 -4.10 -0.19
C SER A 108 -5.78 -5.50 0.11
N SER A 109 -5.29 -6.16 1.18
CA SER A 109 -5.80 -7.45 1.64
C SER A 109 -7.27 -7.38 2.07
N HIS A 110 -7.60 -6.39 2.91
CA HIS A 110 -8.98 -6.20 3.36
C HIS A 110 -9.90 -5.78 2.21
N ALA A 111 -9.41 -5.02 1.24
CA ALA A 111 -10.15 -4.70 0.04
C ALA A 111 -10.50 -5.97 -0.76
N LEU A 112 -9.53 -6.87 -0.94
CA LEU A 112 -9.72 -8.13 -1.64
C LEU A 112 -10.71 -9.04 -0.91
N PHE A 113 -10.51 -9.27 0.39
CA PHE A 113 -11.40 -10.11 1.18
C PHE A 113 -12.80 -9.51 1.28
N GLY A 114 -12.90 -8.21 1.51
CA GLY A 114 -14.20 -7.52 1.54
C GLY A 114 -14.96 -7.71 0.24
N GLY A 115 -14.30 -7.43 -0.90
CA GLY A 115 -14.91 -7.61 -2.21
C GLY A 115 -15.41 -9.04 -2.45
N LEU A 116 -14.58 -10.05 -2.18
CA LEU A 116 -14.95 -11.46 -2.34
C LEU A 116 -16.09 -11.89 -1.39
N ILE A 117 -16.03 -11.50 -0.12
CA ILE A 117 -17.06 -11.81 0.87
C ILE A 117 -18.38 -11.17 0.47
N GLY A 118 -18.38 -9.88 0.13
CA GLY A 118 -19.59 -9.19 -0.30
C GLY A 118 -20.19 -9.78 -1.57
N ALA A 119 -19.34 -10.10 -2.56
CA ALA A 119 -19.78 -10.75 -3.79
C ALA A 119 -20.36 -12.14 -3.54
N THR A 120 -19.73 -12.93 -2.65
CA THR A 120 -20.22 -14.28 -2.31
C THR A 120 -21.58 -14.21 -1.59
N ILE A 121 -21.68 -13.44 -0.50
CA ILE A 121 -22.93 -13.33 0.28
C ILE A 121 -24.09 -12.87 -0.59
N VAL A 122 -23.91 -11.83 -1.39
CA VAL A 122 -24.97 -11.29 -2.26
C VAL A 122 -25.24 -12.21 -3.46
N GLY A 123 -24.20 -12.82 -4.03
CA GLY A 123 -24.32 -13.70 -5.18
C GLY A 123 -25.03 -15.01 -4.86
N THR A 124 -24.78 -15.60 -3.69
CA THR A 124 -25.39 -16.85 -3.23
C THR A 124 -26.64 -16.64 -2.39
N TRP A 125 -26.89 -15.42 -1.87
CA TRP A 125 -27.91 -15.13 -0.85
C TRP A 125 -27.73 -15.94 0.44
N ASP A 126 -26.50 -16.40 0.68
CA ASP A 126 -26.17 -17.22 1.84
C ASP A 126 -24.91 -16.71 2.54
N ALA A 127 -25.07 -16.14 3.73
CA ALA A 127 -23.95 -15.74 4.57
C ALA A 127 -23.18 -16.94 5.14
N GLY A 128 -23.79 -18.13 5.21
CA GLY A 128 -23.15 -19.37 5.62
C GLY A 128 -22.07 -19.88 4.64
N SER A 129 -22.07 -19.34 3.42
CA SER A 129 -21.01 -19.58 2.42
C SER A 129 -19.62 -19.08 2.85
N ILE A 130 -19.53 -18.26 3.90
CA ILE A 130 -18.27 -17.74 4.43
C ILE A 130 -17.85 -18.55 5.65
N ASP A 131 -16.59 -18.96 5.70
CA ASP A 131 -16.02 -19.53 6.90
C ASP A 131 -15.59 -18.42 7.87
N TYR A 132 -16.47 -18.10 8.82
CA TYR A 132 -16.21 -17.08 9.83
C TYR A 132 -15.07 -17.41 10.77
N HIS A 133 -14.73 -18.70 10.96
CA HIS A 133 -13.58 -19.09 11.77
C HIS A 133 -12.27 -18.71 11.07
N VAL A 134 -12.18 -18.97 9.77
CA VAL A 134 -11.04 -18.53 8.95
C VAL A 134 -11.02 -17.00 8.82
N LEU A 135 -12.15 -16.38 8.55
CA LEU A 135 -12.26 -14.92 8.44
C LEU A 135 -11.78 -14.22 9.72
N LEU A 136 -12.30 -14.63 10.88
CA LEU A 136 -11.94 -14.00 12.14
C LEU A 136 -10.52 -14.41 12.59
N GLY A 137 -10.20 -15.70 12.57
CA GLY A 137 -8.95 -16.23 13.11
C GLY A 137 -7.71 -16.00 12.24
N LYS A 138 -7.86 -15.96 10.91
CA LYS A 138 -6.73 -15.82 9.98
C LYS A 138 -6.62 -14.46 9.31
N ILE A 139 -7.68 -13.64 9.34
CA ILE A 139 -7.72 -12.34 8.64
C ILE A 139 -7.98 -11.21 9.63
N VAL A 140 -9.15 -11.15 10.28
CA VAL A 140 -9.60 -9.97 11.04
C VAL A 140 -8.79 -9.78 12.34
N ILE A 141 -8.70 -10.81 13.18
CA ILE A 141 -7.97 -10.72 14.46
C ILE A 141 -6.48 -10.44 14.22
N PRO A 142 -5.79 -11.19 13.35
CA PRO A 142 -4.40 -10.88 13.03
C PRO A 142 -4.21 -9.45 12.47
N ALA A 143 -5.15 -8.97 11.67
CA ALA A 143 -5.09 -7.61 11.12
C ALA A 143 -5.22 -6.52 12.18
N LEU A 144 -6.08 -6.70 13.18
CA LEU A 144 -6.24 -5.76 14.30
C LEU A 144 -5.03 -5.77 15.25
N LEU A 145 -4.48 -6.96 15.50
CA LEU A 145 -3.37 -7.13 16.43
C LEU A 145 -2.01 -6.78 15.82
N SER A 146 -1.81 -7.04 14.53
CA SER A 146 -0.50 -6.88 13.89
C SER A 146 0.09 -5.47 13.97
N PRO A 147 -0.66 -4.36 13.75
CA PRO A 147 -0.08 -3.03 13.89
C PRO A 147 0.31 -2.70 15.33
N VAL A 148 -0.40 -3.25 16.33
CA VAL A 148 -0.09 -3.07 17.74
C VAL A 148 1.18 -3.85 18.10
N VAL A 149 1.25 -5.13 17.74
CA VAL A 149 2.43 -5.97 17.99
C VAL A 149 3.66 -5.40 17.30
N ALA A 150 3.56 -5.11 16.01
CA ALA A 150 4.66 -4.54 15.25
C ALA A 150 5.08 -3.16 15.78
N GLY A 151 4.12 -2.35 16.21
CA GLY A 151 4.37 -1.06 16.84
C GLY A 151 5.11 -1.17 18.16
N LEU A 152 4.73 -2.10 19.03
CA LEU A 152 5.41 -2.36 20.31
C LEU A 152 6.83 -2.87 20.11
N VAL A 153 7.04 -3.78 19.13
CA VAL A 153 8.38 -4.27 18.79
C VAL A 153 9.24 -3.12 18.24
N ALA A 154 8.71 -2.30 17.33
CA ALA A 154 9.42 -1.15 16.77
C ALA A 154 9.73 -0.09 17.84
N TYR A 155 8.81 0.19 18.76
CA TYR A 155 9.02 1.07 19.90
C TYR A 155 10.19 0.59 20.78
N SER A 156 10.16 -0.69 21.17
CA SER A 156 11.20 -1.28 22.02
C SER A 156 12.55 -1.32 21.31
N SER A 157 12.57 -1.71 20.03
CA SER A 157 13.79 -1.74 19.21
C SER A 157 14.38 -0.34 19.01
N THR A 158 13.54 0.68 18.83
CA THR A 158 13.99 2.07 18.73
C THR A 158 14.62 2.51 20.03
N LYS A 159 13.96 2.30 21.17
CA LYS A 159 14.54 2.63 22.50
C LYS A 159 15.88 1.95 22.71
N LEU A 160 15.98 0.66 22.36
CA LEU A 160 17.22 -0.11 22.50
C LEU A 160 18.32 0.47 21.61
N ALA A 161 18.03 0.80 20.35
CA ALA A 161 18.98 1.41 19.42
C ALA A 161 19.54 2.74 19.95
N TYR A 162 18.68 3.62 20.45
CA TYR A 162 19.09 4.90 21.02
C TYR A 162 19.84 4.72 22.36
N PHE A 163 19.44 3.80 23.21
CA PHE A 163 20.14 3.46 24.44
C PHE A 163 21.57 2.92 24.14
N ALA A 164 21.70 1.98 23.22
CA ALA A 164 22.98 1.37 22.85
C ALA A 164 23.95 2.40 22.22
N THR A 165 23.42 3.40 21.51
CA THR A 165 24.21 4.43 20.84
C THR A 165 24.31 5.76 21.58
N ARG A 166 23.80 5.84 22.82
CA ARG A 166 23.75 7.10 23.60
C ARG A 166 25.10 7.81 23.74
N ARG A 167 26.20 7.06 23.86
CA ARG A 167 27.57 7.59 23.96
C ARG A 167 28.08 8.20 22.67
N ARG A 168 27.41 7.96 21.54
CA ARG A 168 27.74 8.46 20.20
C ARG A 168 26.77 9.53 19.73
N ASP A 169 25.88 9.96 20.60
CA ASP A 169 24.89 11.00 20.30
C ASP A 169 25.61 12.35 20.05
N GLY A 170 25.11 13.11 19.08
CA GLY A 170 25.73 14.37 18.67
C GLY A 170 26.96 14.25 17.77
N ARG A 171 27.48 13.07 17.47
CA ARG A 171 28.55 12.87 16.50
C ARG A 171 27.96 12.66 15.10
N ALA A 172 28.52 13.34 14.08
CA ALA A 172 28.06 13.24 12.69
C ALA A 172 27.96 11.80 12.20
N ASP A 173 28.92 10.95 12.57
CA ASP A 173 29.01 9.55 12.15
C ASP A 173 28.50 8.56 13.22
N GLY A 174 28.00 9.04 14.35
CA GLY A 174 27.67 8.19 15.49
C GLY A 174 26.60 7.14 15.21
N ARG A 175 25.78 7.36 14.17
CA ARG A 175 24.68 6.47 13.74
C ARG A 175 24.70 6.17 12.25
N SER A 176 25.82 6.40 11.55
CA SER A 176 25.97 6.14 10.11
C SER A 176 25.69 4.69 9.74
N GLY A 177 26.06 3.73 10.61
CA GLY A 177 25.79 2.31 10.42
C GLY A 177 24.30 1.96 10.29
N PHE A 178 23.41 2.71 10.91
CA PHE A 178 21.96 2.49 10.77
C PHE A 178 21.44 2.76 9.36
N ARG A 179 22.11 3.59 8.56
CA ARG A 179 21.76 3.79 7.17
C ARG A 179 21.89 2.51 6.35
N TYR A 180 23.00 1.77 6.53
CA TYR A 180 23.20 0.48 5.87
C TYR A 180 22.28 -0.59 6.45
N GLY A 181 22.09 -0.61 7.77
CA GLY A 181 21.12 -1.46 8.43
C GLY A 181 19.70 -1.23 7.89
N GLN A 182 19.33 0.02 7.65
CA GLN A 182 18.02 0.39 7.09
C GLN A 182 17.86 -0.08 5.63
N ILE A 183 18.91 -0.01 4.80
CA ILE A 183 18.86 -0.59 3.44
C ILE A 183 18.62 -2.09 3.51
N PHE A 184 19.31 -2.78 4.42
CA PHE A 184 19.11 -4.22 4.61
C PHE A 184 17.71 -4.56 5.12
N SER A 185 17.22 -3.86 6.17
CA SER A 185 15.88 -4.13 6.74
C SER A 185 14.75 -3.80 5.77
N SER A 186 14.86 -2.70 5.01
CA SER A 186 13.89 -2.37 3.96
C SER A 186 13.87 -3.39 2.82
N SER A 187 15.03 -3.96 2.51
CA SER A 187 15.13 -5.08 1.57
C SER A 187 14.40 -6.31 2.08
N LEU A 188 14.53 -6.63 3.38
CA LEU A 188 13.76 -7.71 4.01
C LEU A 188 12.26 -7.42 4.02
N VAL A 189 11.83 -6.17 4.23
CA VAL A 189 10.41 -5.79 4.12
C VAL A 189 9.91 -6.01 2.70
N ALA A 190 10.66 -5.61 1.68
CA ALA A 190 10.27 -5.84 0.28
C ALA A 190 10.15 -7.34 -0.03
N LEU A 191 11.12 -8.15 0.40
CA LEU A 191 11.06 -9.61 0.25
C LEU A 191 9.82 -10.20 0.95
N SER A 192 9.57 -9.77 2.20
CA SER A 192 8.41 -10.19 2.99
C SER A 192 7.08 -9.79 2.36
N HIS A 193 7.03 -8.60 1.78
CA HIS A 193 5.85 -8.10 1.06
C HIS A 193 5.53 -8.99 -0.14
N GLY A 194 6.52 -9.30 -1.00
CA GLY A 194 6.35 -10.25 -2.10
C GLY A 194 5.90 -11.64 -1.62
N THR A 195 6.48 -12.12 -0.52
CA THR A 195 6.13 -13.41 0.09
C THR A 195 4.70 -13.44 0.65
N ASN A 196 4.14 -12.33 1.10
CA ASN A 196 2.78 -12.28 1.65
C ASN A 196 1.75 -11.89 0.58
N ASP A 197 1.99 -10.78 -0.13
CA ASP A 197 0.95 -10.12 -0.90
C ASP A 197 0.70 -10.76 -2.27
N ALA A 198 1.73 -11.25 -2.96
CA ALA A 198 1.53 -12.01 -4.19
C ALA A 198 0.68 -13.28 -3.97
N GLN A 199 0.81 -13.92 -2.80
CA GLN A 199 0.04 -15.12 -2.47
C GLN A 199 -1.47 -14.87 -2.37
N LYS A 200 -1.91 -13.65 -2.08
CA LYS A 200 -3.34 -13.32 -2.00
C LYS A 200 -3.99 -13.43 -3.38
N THR A 201 -3.34 -12.87 -4.38
CA THR A 201 -3.79 -12.99 -5.77
C THR A 201 -3.63 -14.41 -6.29
N MET A 202 -2.54 -15.10 -5.94
CA MET A 202 -2.38 -16.53 -6.25
C MET A 202 -3.54 -17.35 -5.68
N GLY A 203 -3.94 -17.09 -4.44
CA GLY A 203 -5.08 -17.75 -3.80
C GLY A 203 -6.40 -17.49 -4.50
N VAL A 204 -6.64 -16.25 -4.94
CA VAL A 204 -7.86 -15.89 -5.69
C VAL A 204 -7.89 -16.54 -7.07
N ILE A 205 -6.76 -16.57 -7.79
CA ILE A 205 -6.69 -17.25 -9.09
C ILE A 205 -6.87 -18.76 -8.90
N THR A 206 -6.27 -19.36 -7.86
CA THR A 206 -6.47 -20.79 -7.54
C THR A 206 -7.93 -21.07 -7.20
N LEU A 207 -8.57 -20.23 -6.38
CA LEU A 207 -10.00 -20.30 -6.07
C LEU A 207 -10.86 -20.23 -7.33
N LEU A 208 -10.52 -19.32 -8.25
CA LEU A 208 -11.16 -19.20 -9.56
C LEU A 208 -11.05 -20.50 -10.37
N LEU A 209 -9.84 -21.08 -10.44
CA LEU A 209 -9.61 -22.31 -11.20
C LEU A 209 -10.39 -23.49 -10.60
N ILE A 210 -10.45 -23.59 -9.26
CA ILE A 210 -11.28 -24.57 -8.55
C ILE A 210 -12.76 -24.35 -8.87
N SER A 211 -13.25 -23.12 -8.77
CA SER A 211 -14.65 -22.79 -9.05
C SER A 211 -15.07 -23.03 -10.47
N ALA A 212 -14.12 -22.99 -11.41
CA ALA A 212 -14.32 -23.27 -12.83
C ALA A 212 -14.16 -24.76 -13.17
N GLY A 213 -13.81 -25.63 -12.21
CA GLY A 213 -13.52 -27.05 -12.45
C GLY A 213 -12.23 -27.31 -13.22
N LEU A 214 -11.31 -26.34 -13.25
CA LEU A 214 -10.02 -26.44 -13.94
C LEU A 214 -8.87 -26.89 -13.03
N GLN A 215 -9.14 -26.98 -11.71
CA GLN A 215 -8.23 -27.50 -10.69
C GLN A 215 -9.06 -28.21 -9.61
N PRO A 216 -8.65 -29.41 -9.12
CA PRO A 216 -9.30 -30.08 -8.01
C PRO A 216 -9.18 -29.29 -6.70
N ALA A 217 -10.24 -29.26 -5.88
CA ALA A 217 -10.24 -28.54 -4.61
C ALA A 217 -9.22 -29.08 -3.58
N GLY A 218 -8.86 -30.37 -3.68
CA GLY A 218 -7.88 -31.04 -2.81
C GLY A 218 -6.43 -30.86 -3.24
N GLU A 219 -6.14 -30.27 -4.38
CA GLU A 219 -4.76 -30.02 -4.82
C GLU A 219 -4.11 -28.87 -4.08
N ALA A 220 -2.90 -29.15 -3.58
CA ALA A 220 -2.19 -28.24 -2.69
C ALA A 220 -1.58 -27.06 -3.46
N GLY A 221 -2.27 -25.94 -3.49
CA GLY A 221 -1.69 -24.65 -3.80
C GLY A 221 -1.76 -24.20 -5.25
N PRO A 222 -1.23 -23.01 -5.56
CA PRO A 222 -1.30 -22.41 -6.89
C PRO A 222 -0.41 -23.15 -7.89
N GLN A 223 -0.86 -23.22 -9.13
CA GLN A 223 -0.05 -23.74 -10.25
C GLN A 223 1.17 -22.83 -10.50
N TRP A 224 2.26 -23.40 -11.03
CA TRP A 224 3.53 -22.65 -11.20
C TRP A 224 3.39 -21.39 -12.06
N TRP A 225 2.56 -21.42 -13.10
CA TRP A 225 2.32 -20.25 -13.94
C TRP A 225 1.57 -19.14 -13.22
N VAL A 226 0.70 -19.48 -12.26
CA VAL A 226 0.01 -18.53 -11.40
C VAL A 226 1.02 -17.80 -10.51
N ILE A 227 1.95 -18.55 -9.91
CA ILE A 227 3.03 -17.98 -9.10
C ILE A 227 3.85 -17.00 -9.93
N LEU A 228 4.29 -17.42 -11.12
CA LEU A 228 5.09 -16.57 -12.02
C LEU A 228 4.33 -15.31 -12.45
N ALA A 229 3.06 -15.46 -12.87
CA ALA A 229 2.25 -14.35 -13.31
C ALA A 229 2.01 -13.31 -12.20
N CYS A 230 1.68 -13.75 -10.98
CA CYS A 230 1.53 -12.86 -9.83
C CYS A 230 2.86 -12.23 -9.43
N ALA A 231 3.97 -12.97 -9.41
CA ALA A 231 5.29 -12.45 -9.13
C ALA A 231 5.68 -11.30 -10.10
N LEU A 232 5.41 -11.46 -11.38
CA LEU A 232 5.64 -10.44 -12.40
C LEU A 232 4.68 -9.25 -12.25
N ALA A 233 3.40 -9.50 -11.95
CA ALA A 233 2.40 -8.46 -11.78
C ALA A 233 2.74 -7.54 -10.58
N ILE A 234 3.02 -8.12 -9.40
CA ILE A 234 3.35 -7.33 -8.21
C ILE A 234 4.69 -6.60 -8.37
N ALA A 235 5.70 -7.23 -8.98
CA ALA A 235 7.00 -6.62 -9.20
C ALA A 235 6.92 -5.43 -10.16
N THR A 236 6.21 -5.57 -11.27
CA THR A 236 6.01 -4.47 -12.23
C THR A 236 5.20 -3.32 -11.61
N GLY A 237 4.18 -3.61 -10.81
CA GLY A 237 3.45 -2.64 -10.02
C GLY A 237 4.38 -1.89 -9.06
N THR A 238 5.17 -2.60 -8.28
CA THR A 238 6.15 -2.03 -7.33
C THR A 238 7.14 -1.10 -8.03
N TYR A 239 7.63 -1.48 -9.22
CA TYR A 239 8.57 -0.65 -9.98
C TYR A 239 7.99 0.71 -10.40
N THR A 240 6.68 0.80 -10.64
CA THR A 240 6.04 2.08 -10.97
C THR A 240 6.05 3.06 -9.79
N GLY A 241 6.08 2.56 -8.55
CA GLY A 241 6.17 3.29 -7.30
C GLY A 241 4.86 4.00 -6.90
N GLY A 242 4.50 3.87 -5.65
CA GLY A 242 3.32 4.51 -5.04
C GLY A 242 3.65 5.86 -4.42
N TRP A 243 4.17 6.83 -5.18
CA TRP A 243 4.75 8.07 -4.68
C TRP A 243 3.88 8.85 -3.70
N ARG A 244 2.54 8.85 -3.87
CA ARG A 244 1.61 9.52 -2.95
C ARG A 244 1.63 8.87 -1.57
N ILE A 245 1.58 7.54 -1.53
CA ILE A 245 1.57 6.78 -0.27
C ILE A 245 2.96 6.78 0.35
N ILE A 246 4.04 6.70 -0.45
CA ILE A 246 5.43 6.86 0.00
C ILE A 246 5.59 8.18 0.77
N ARG A 247 5.02 9.28 0.25
CA ARG A 247 5.04 10.58 0.91
C ARG A 247 4.27 10.55 2.25
N THR A 248 3.08 9.95 2.27
CA THR A 248 2.24 9.87 3.48
C THR A 248 2.90 9.06 4.58
N LEU A 249 3.44 7.88 4.28
CA LEU A 249 4.11 7.02 5.26
C LEU A 249 5.48 7.54 5.67
N GLY A 250 6.27 8.06 4.73
CA GLY A 250 7.64 8.49 4.97
C GLY A 250 7.75 9.80 5.75
N LYS A 251 6.82 10.74 5.57
CA LYS A 251 6.87 12.08 6.17
C LYS A 251 5.58 12.50 6.86
N GLY A 252 4.47 11.84 6.55
CA GLY A 252 3.14 12.19 7.03
C GLY A 252 2.80 11.68 8.43
N LEU A 253 3.42 10.60 8.91
CA LEU A 253 3.14 9.98 10.22
C LEU A 253 4.05 10.50 11.32
N THR A 254 5.35 10.47 11.09
CA THR A 254 6.38 10.93 12.02
C THR A 254 7.62 11.31 11.25
N GLU A 255 8.50 12.11 11.84
CA GLU A 255 9.83 12.34 11.31
C GLU A 255 10.70 11.12 11.59
N VAL A 256 11.04 10.36 10.55
CA VAL A 256 11.82 9.12 10.69
C VAL A 256 13.31 9.43 10.50
N LYS A 257 14.14 9.02 11.47
CA LYS A 257 15.61 8.99 11.36
C LYS A 257 16.10 7.57 11.05
N PRO A 258 17.34 7.38 10.53
CA PRO A 258 17.81 6.05 10.12
C PRO A 258 17.69 4.94 11.17
N ALA A 259 17.97 5.25 12.46
CA ALA A 259 17.79 4.27 13.54
C ALA A 259 16.34 3.85 13.77
N GLN A 260 15.41 4.80 13.65
CA GLN A 260 13.97 4.54 13.74
C GLN A 260 13.49 3.73 12.52
N GLY A 261 13.94 4.11 11.30
CA GLY A 261 13.63 3.37 10.08
C GLY A 261 14.10 1.93 10.16
N PHE A 262 15.34 1.70 10.58
CA PHE A 262 15.88 0.35 10.79
C PHE A 262 15.03 -0.47 11.77
N ALA A 263 14.65 0.12 12.92
CA ALA A 263 13.81 -0.55 13.91
C ALA A 263 12.40 -0.86 13.39
N ALA A 264 11.78 0.11 12.72
CA ALA A 264 10.44 -0.05 12.13
C ALA A 264 10.42 -1.15 11.06
N GLU A 265 11.38 -1.13 10.15
CA GLU A 265 11.45 -2.08 9.04
C GLU A 265 11.81 -3.49 9.53
N THR A 266 12.73 -3.62 10.51
CA THR A 266 13.05 -4.92 11.11
C THR A 266 11.82 -5.53 11.78
N SER A 267 11.05 -4.72 12.52
CA SER A 267 9.79 -5.16 13.13
C SER A 267 8.76 -5.56 12.07
N THR A 268 8.64 -4.77 11.02
CA THR A 268 7.73 -5.04 9.90
C THR A 268 8.06 -6.35 9.21
N ALA A 269 9.33 -6.54 8.81
CA ALA A 269 9.76 -7.75 8.13
C ALA A 269 9.57 -9.01 8.99
N ALA A 270 9.97 -8.94 10.26
CA ALA A 270 9.81 -10.07 11.19
C ALA A 270 8.33 -10.46 11.37
N THR A 271 7.45 -9.46 11.55
CA THR A 271 6.00 -9.70 11.71
C THR A 271 5.39 -10.31 10.46
N ILE A 272 5.70 -9.79 9.27
CA ILE A 272 5.13 -10.28 8.01
C ILE A 272 5.64 -11.70 7.71
N LEU A 273 6.96 -11.96 7.83
CA LEU A 273 7.52 -13.28 7.56
C LEU A 273 6.96 -14.34 8.51
N ALA A 274 6.91 -14.04 9.81
CA ALA A 274 6.36 -14.97 10.79
C ALA A 274 4.89 -15.31 10.47
N SER A 275 4.09 -14.30 10.12
CA SER A 275 2.68 -14.50 9.79
C SER A 275 2.47 -15.29 8.50
N SER A 276 3.30 -15.03 7.47
CA SER A 276 3.20 -15.74 6.19
C SER A 276 3.46 -17.24 6.34
N HIS A 277 4.42 -17.63 7.19
CA HIS A 277 4.68 -19.04 7.51
C HIS A 277 3.52 -19.71 8.25
N LEU A 278 2.77 -18.96 9.05
CA LEU A 278 1.58 -19.43 9.75
C LEU A 278 0.31 -19.39 8.88
N GLY A 279 0.42 -18.97 7.63
CA GLY A 279 -0.70 -18.84 6.71
C GLY A 279 -1.67 -17.70 7.07
N PHE A 280 -1.25 -16.72 7.89
CA PHE A 280 -2.05 -15.55 8.18
C PHE A 280 -1.95 -14.52 7.06
N ALA A 281 -3.08 -14.13 6.52
CA ALA A 281 -3.16 -13.12 5.46
C ALA A 281 -3.15 -11.70 6.05
N LEU A 282 -2.01 -11.27 6.60
CA LEU A 282 -1.88 -9.94 7.20
C LEU A 282 -1.98 -8.80 6.18
N SER A 283 -2.32 -7.63 6.70
CA SER A 283 -2.16 -6.36 6.00
C SER A 283 -0.76 -5.81 6.23
N THR A 284 0.08 -5.87 5.20
CA THR A 284 1.44 -5.32 5.22
C THR A 284 1.44 -3.83 5.50
N THR A 285 0.44 -3.09 5.00
CA THR A 285 0.25 -1.65 5.26
C THR A 285 -0.03 -1.34 6.73
N GLN A 286 -0.86 -2.17 7.40
CA GLN A 286 -1.15 -1.98 8.82
C GLN A 286 0.08 -2.27 9.68
N VAL A 287 0.81 -3.36 9.38
CA VAL A 287 2.07 -3.72 10.06
C VAL A 287 3.11 -2.60 9.90
N ALA A 288 3.36 -2.15 8.67
CA ALA A 288 4.35 -1.11 8.39
C ALA A 288 3.98 0.23 9.06
N SER A 289 2.71 0.65 8.97
CA SER A 289 2.25 1.89 9.61
C SER A 289 2.33 1.81 11.12
N GLY A 290 1.94 0.68 11.72
CA GLY A 290 2.08 0.42 13.16
C GLY A 290 3.53 0.51 13.61
N SER A 291 4.45 -0.12 12.86
CA SER A 291 5.89 -0.06 13.13
C SER A 291 6.44 1.36 13.04
N VAL A 292 6.04 2.15 12.04
CA VAL A 292 6.46 3.56 11.90
C VAL A 292 5.96 4.40 13.07
N ILE A 293 4.70 4.24 13.49
CA ILE A 293 4.16 4.91 14.67
C ILE A 293 4.92 4.49 15.93
N GLY A 294 5.13 3.19 16.13
CA GLY A 294 5.85 2.66 17.28
C GLY A 294 7.28 3.16 17.36
N SER A 295 7.99 3.21 16.22
CA SER A 295 9.35 3.76 16.17
C SER A 295 9.38 5.25 16.48
N GLY A 296 8.38 6.02 16.03
CA GLY A 296 8.21 7.44 16.38
C GLY A 296 8.02 7.66 17.87
N LEU A 297 7.21 6.84 18.54
CA LEU A 297 6.97 6.88 19.99
C LEU A 297 8.18 6.39 20.79
N GLY A 298 9.02 5.54 20.22
CA GLY A 298 10.23 5.01 20.87
C GLY A 298 11.35 6.03 21.01
N ARG A 299 11.33 7.12 20.26
CA ARG A 299 12.28 8.23 20.35
C ARG A 299 11.79 9.27 21.36
N SER A 300 12.67 9.78 22.24
CA SER A 300 12.31 10.71 23.32
C SER A 300 11.75 12.05 22.85
N ASP A 301 12.22 12.53 21.69
CA ASP A 301 11.77 13.77 21.02
C ASP A 301 10.93 13.47 19.76
N GLY A 302 10.44 12.24 19.62
CA GLY A 302 9.63 11.81 18.49
C GLY A 302 8.18 12.29 18.61
N HIS A 303 7.65 12.86 17.54
CA HIS A 303 6.27 13.32 17.45
C HIS A 303 5.50 12.52 16.41
N VAL A 304 4.38 11.92 16.81
CA VAL A 304 3.43 11.26 15.92
C VAL A 304 2.32 12.23 15.54
N LYS A 305 2.06 12.37 14.26
CA LYS A 305 0.96 13.20 13.72
C LYS A 305 -0.36 12.43 13.83
N TRP A 306 -0.98 12.46 15.00
CA TRP A 306 -2.19 11.68 15.31
C TRP A 306 -3.36 11.94 14.36
N GLY A 307 -3.48 13.15 13.80
CA GLY A 307 -4.49 13.42 12.76
C GLY A 307 -4.29 12.61 11.48
N THR A 308 -3.04 12.35 11.08
CA THR A 308 -2.74 11.46 9.95
C THR A 308 -2.96 10.00 10.33
N ALA A 309 -2.50 9.60 11.52
CA ALA A 309 -2.71 8.24 12.03
C ALA A 309 -4.20 7.89 12.12
N GLY A 310 -5.03 8.81 12.61
CA GLY A 310 -6.49 8.64 12.69
C GLY A 310 -7.14 8.49 11.31
N ARG A 311 -6.72 9.28 10.31
CA ARG A 311 -7.22 9.12 8.93
C ARG A 311 -6.84 7.77 8.31
N ILE A 312 -5.62 7.28 8.60
CA ILE A 312 -5.16 5.96 8.15
C ILE A 312 -5.98 4.87 8.84
N ALA A 313 -6.18 4.95 10.17
CA ALA A 313 -6.98 4.00 10.93
C ALA A 313 -8.45 3.95 10.44
N LEU A 314 -9.03 5.10 10.13
CA LEU A 314 -10.37 5.17 9.52
C LEU A 314 -10.38 4.49 8.14
N GLY A 315 -9.34 4.71 7.32
CA GLY A 315 -9.17 4.02 6.05
C GLY A 315 -9.14 2.49 6.21
N TRP A 316 -8.43 1.98 7.23
CA TRP A 316 -8.41 0.54 7.52
C TRP A 316 -9.78 0.01 7.92
N LEU A 317 -10.49 0.71 8.81
CA LEU A 317 -11.81 0.31 9.29
C LEU A 317 -12.83 0.25 8.15
N LEU A 318 -12.80 1.23 7.24
CA LEU A 318 -13.74 1.33 6.13
C LEU A 318 -13.41 0.39 4.97
N THR A 319 -12.19 -0.11 4.86
CA THR A 319 -11.72 -0.88 3.69
C THR A 319 -12.57 -2.12 3.46
N LEU A 320 -12.70 -2.99 4.45
CA LEU A 320 -13.43 -4.26 4.30
C LEU A 320 -14.92 -4.02 4.01
N PRO A 321 -15.67 -3.20 4.80
CA PRO A 321 -17.09 -2.99 4.55
C PRO A 321 -17.38 -2.29 3.22
N VAL A 322 -16.58 -1.29 2.82
CA VAL A 322 -16.83 -0.58 1.55
C VAL A 322 -16.53 -1.48 0.36
N ALA A 323 -15.42 -2.22 0.39
CA ALA A 323 -15.12 -3.18 -0.66
C ALA A 323 -16.19 -4.28 -0.75
N ALA A 324 -16.74 -4.72 0.39
CA ALA A 324 -17.84 -5.69 0.43
C ALA A 324 -19.14 -5.13 -0.17
N ILE A 325 -19.48 -3.88 0.11
CA ILE A 325 -20.65 -3.20 -0.49
C ILE A 325 -20.51 -3.12 -2.01
N VAL A 326 -19.32 -2.69 -2.50
CA VAL A 326 -19.08 -2.59 -3.95
C VAL A 326 -19.08 -3.98 -4.60
N GLY A 327 -18.40 -4.97 -4.00
CA GLY A 327 -18.41 -6.35 -4.49
C GLY A 327 -19.79 -6.99 -4.50
N GLY A 328 -20.59 -6.73 -3.47
CA GLY A 328 -21.99 -7.17 -3.42
C GLY A 328 -22.87 -6.50 -4.48
N ALA A 329 -22.70 -5.20 -4.69
CA ALA A 329 -23.43 -4.46 -5.72
C ALA A 329 -23.12 -5.00 -7.14
N THR A 330 -21.85 -5.22 -7.45
CA THR A 330 -21.41 -5.81 -8.73
C THR A 330 -21.88 -7.27 -8.85
N ALA A 331 -21.87 -8.06 -7.76
CA ALA A 331 -22.45 -9.40 -7.77
C ALA A 331 -23.94 -9.41 -8.10
N SER A 332 -24.70 -8.42 -7.62
CA SER A 332 -26.13 -8.26 -8.00
C SER A 332 -26.27 -8.00 -9.50
N ILE A 333 -25.37 -7.24 -10.11
CA ILE A 333 -25.35 -6.98 -11.56
C ILE A 333 -24.95 -8.26 -12.31
N ALA A 334 -23.94 -9.00 -11.84
CA ALA A 334 -23.48 -10.25 -12.45
C ALA A 334 -24.58 -11.30 -12.58
N ARG A 335 -25.61 -11.27 -11.73
CA ARG A 335 -26.81 -12.14 -11.80
C ARG A 335 -27.67 -11.93 -13.05
N LEU A 336 -27.50 -10.82 -13.76
CA LEU A 336 -28.13 -10.61 -15.08
C LEU A 336 -27.47 -11.46 -16.19
N GLY A 337 -26.59 -12.39 -15.83
CA GLY A 337 -25.90 -13.28 -16.75
C GLY A 337 -24.83 -12.56 -17.58
N THR A 338 -24.73 -12.88 -18.86
CA THR A 338 -23.69 -12.31 -19.73
C THR A 338 -23.75 -10.78 -19.82
N ALA A 339 -24.93 -10.19 -19.81
CA ALA A 339 -25.11 -8.73 -19.83
C ALA A 339 -24.55 -8.09 -18.55
N GLY A 340 -24.83 -8.68 -17.38
CA GLY A 340 -24.29 -8.24 -16.11
C GLY A 340 -22.77 -8.28 -16.06
N LEU A 341 -22.15 -9.36 -16.54
CA LEU A 341 -20.68 -9.48 -16.61
C LEU A 341 -20.05 -8.40 -17.50
N ILE A 342 -20.69 -8.07 -18.63
CA ILE A 342 -20.19 -7.00 -19.50
C ILE A 342 -20.30 -5.66 -18.77
N ILE A 343 -21.40 -5.41 -18.05
CA ILE A 343 -21.57 -4.18 -17.26
C ILE A 343 -20.48 -4.08 -16.19
N ASP A 344 -20.20 -5.14 -15.45
CA ASP A 344 -19.16 -5.16 -14.42
C ASP A 344 -17.76 -4.89 -14.99
N LEU A 345 -17.44 -5.47 -16.14
CA LEU A 345 -16.19 -5.19 -16.86
C LEU A 345 -16.11 -3.74 -17.32
N VAL A 346 -17.21 -3.17 -17.83
CA VAL A 346 -17.27 -1.76 -18.21
C VAL A 346 -17.08 -0.87 -16.98
N ILE A 347 -17.72 -1.19 -15.85
CA ILE A 347 -17.53 -0.47 -14.58
C ILE A 347 -16.07 -0.51 -14.17
N ALA A 348 -15.42 -1.68 -14.18
CA ALA A 348 -14.01 -1.82 -13.85
C ALA A 348 -13.13 -0.92 -14.73
N VAL A 349 -13.31 -0.99 -16.05
CA VAL A 349 -12.54 -0.18 -17.01
C VAL A 349 -12.78 1.32 -16.80
N VAL A 350 -14.03 1.73 -16.60
CA VAL A 350 -14.39 3.13 -16.38
C VAL A 350 -13.73 3.66 -15.10
N VAL A 351 -13.80 2.91 -13.99
CA VAL A 351 -13.15 3.28 -12.72
C VAL A 351 -11.64 3.42 -12.92
N ILE A 352 -11.01 2.42 -13.54
CA ILE A 352 -9.57 2.44 -13.83
C ILE A 352 -9.21 3.69 -14.64
N VAL A 353 -9.88 3.93 -15.76
CA VAL A 353 -9.61 5.06 -16.66
C VAL A 353 -9.79 6.40 -15.94
N ILE A 354 -10.88 6.57 -15.18
CA ILE A 354 -11.16 7.80 -14.43
C ILE A 354 -10.05 8.06 -13.41
N VAL A 355 -9.69 7.06 -12.60
CA VAL A 355 -8.68 7.22 -11.56
C VAL A 355 -7.32 7.55 -12.17
N PHE A 356 -6.91 6.85 -13.24
CA PHE A 356 -5.63 7.14 -13.89
C PHE A 356 -5.62 8.51 -14.59
N ARG A 357 -6.73 8.96 -15.19
CA ARG A 357 -6.85 10.31 -15.75
C ARG A 357 -6.76 11.40 -14.68
N ILE A 358 -7.45 11.23 -13.54
CA ILE A 358 -7.35 12.18 -12.42
C ILE A 358 -5.92 12.20 -11.88
N ASN A 359 -5.29 11.02 -11.72
CA ASN A 359 -3.89 10.94 -11.28
C ASN A 359 -2.93 11.62 -12.24
N ALA A 360 -3.15 11.49 -13.56
CA ALA A 360 -2.30 12.12 -14.58
C ALA A 360 -2.32 13.66 -14.49
N ARG A 361 -3.45 14.27 -14.09
CA ARG A 361 -3.57 15.71 -13.88
C ARG A 361 -2.91 16.21 -12.59
N ARG A 362 -2.69 15.33 -11.60
CA ARG A 362 -2.15 15.68 -10.28
C ARG A 362 -0.95 14.79 -9.96
N ARG A 363 0.01 14.64 -10.89
CA ARG A 363 1.13 13.72 -10.76
C ARG A 363 2.02 14.08 -9.55
N VAL A 364 2.16 13.13 -8.64
CA VAL A 364 3.27 13.08 -7.66
C VAL A 364 4.32 12.16 -8.25
N THR A 365 5.55 12.63 -8.37
CA THR A 365 6.67 11.90 -8.98
C THR A 365 7.80 11.68 -7.97
N SER A 366 8.78 10.85 -8.35
CA SER A 366 9.98 10.62 -7.54
C SER A 366 10.78 11.90 -7.23
N ALA A 367 10.67 12.94 -8.08
CA ALA A 367 11.33 14.23 -7.85
C ALA A 367 10.81 14.95 -6.61
N HIS A 368 9.52 14.80 -6.28
CA HIS A 368 8.91 15.38 -5.08
C HIS A 368 9.34 14.68 -3.77
N MET A 369 10.14 13.63 -3.86
CA MET A 369 10.61 12.86 -2.69
C MET A 369 12.00 13.27 -2.24
N THR A 370 12.72 14.09 -3.02
CA THR A 370 14.06 14.57 -2.66
C THR A 370 13.95 15.79 -1.73
N PRO A 371 14.85 15.95 -0.74
CA PRO A 371 14.86 17.10 0.16
C PRO A 371 14.97 18.46 -0.56
N HIS A 372 15.69 18.52 -1.68
CA HIS A 372 15.84 19.75 -2.49
C HIS A 372 14.54 20.17 -3.19
N ALA A 373 13.73 19.22 -3.63
CA ALA A 373 12.45 19.54 -4.28
C ALA A 373 11.41 20.11 -3.29
N GLU A 374 11.52 19.81 -1.99
CA GLU A 374 10.62 20.37 -0.98
C GLU A 374 11.03 21.80 -0.58
N ALA A 375 12.31 22.12 -0.59
CA ALA A 375 12.80 23.48 -0.40
C ALA A 375 12.33 24.39 -1.57
N GLU A 376 12.44 23.91 -2.81
CA GLU A 376 12.00 24.63 -4.00
C GLU A 376 10.47 24.84 -4.05
N VAL A 377 9.69 23.84 -3.61
CA VAL A 377 8.22 23.96 -3.50
C VAL A 377 7.82 24.83 -2.31
N ALA A 378 8.55 24.79 -1.19
CA ALA A 378 8.31 25.66 -0.05
C ALA A 378 8.62 27.12 -0.41
N ASP A 379 9.74 27.39 -1.09
CA ASP A 379 10.11 28.72 -1.57
C ASP A 379 9.11 29.24 -2.61
N ALA A 380 8.65 28.40 -3.53
CA ALA A 380 7.62 28.78 -4.51
C ALA A 380 6.25 29.03 -3.85
N THR A 381 5.91 28.29 -2.78
CA THR A 381 4.66 28.49 -2.03
C THR A 381 4.72 29.76 -1.20
N VAL A 382 5.87 30.05 -0.59
CA VAL A 382 6.12 31.31 0.13
C VAL A 382 6.09 32.48 -0.84
N ALA A 383 6.71 32.36 -2.02
CA ALA A 383 6.67 33.40 -3.05
C ALA A 383 5.24 33.68 -3.55
N LEU A 384 4.39 32.64 -3.69
CA LEU A 384 2.98 32.80 -4.07
C LEU A 384 2.11 33.38 -2.93
N GLU A 385 2.46 33.18 -1.66
CA GLU A 385 1.77 33.81 -0.55
C GLU A 385 2.13 35.30 -0.39
N PHE A 386 3.34 35.71 -0.80
CA PHE A 386 3.75 37.10 -0.81
C PHE A 386 3.28 37.90 -2.04
N THR A 387 2.89 37.25 -3.13
CA THR A 387 2.24 37.86 -4.29
C THR A 387 0.72 37.72 -4.21
N ARG A 388 0.08 38.34 -3.23
CA ARG A 388 -1.39 38.49 -3.25
C ARG A 388 -1.78 39.50 -4.34
N PRO A 389 -2.91 39.29 -5.07
CA PRO A 389 -3.38 40.19 -6.12
C PRO A 389 -3.83 41.60 -5.63
N GLY A 390 -3.12 42.18 -4.72
CA GLY A 390 -3.32 43.54 -4.20
C GLY A 390 -2.02 44.33 -4.10
N ASP A 391 -0.88 43.67 -4.17
CA ASP A 391 0.42 44.33 -4.00
C ASP A 391 1.00 44.87 -5.31
N GLU A 392 0.50 44.41 -6.47
CA GLU A 392 0.84 45.02 -7.77
C GLU A 392 0.25 46.46 -7.94
N ALA A 393 -0.82 46.78 -7.24
CA ALA A 393 -1.42 48.12 -7.28
C ALA A 393 -0.62 49.16 -6.45
N ALA A 394 0.18 48.75 -5.50
CA ALA A 394 1.00 49.61 -4.65
C ALA A 394 2.37 49.96 -5.27
N ALA A 395 2.88 49.09 -6.15
CA ALA A 395 4.19 49.29 -6.81
C ALA A 395 4.13 50.25 -8.03
N VAL A 396 2.95 50.49 -8.57
CA VAL A 396 2.76 51.40 -9.74
C VAL A 396 2.43 52.84 -9.32
N ALA A 397 2.19 53.11 -8.02
CA ALA A 397 1.75 54.40 -7.52
C ALA A 397 2.87 55.22 -6.81
N SER A 398 4.15 54.97 -7.08
CA SER A 398 5.22 55.83 -6.57
C SER A 398 5.75 56.73 -7.71
N PRO A 399 5.49 58.04 -7.70
CA PRO A 399 5.97 58.92 -8.75
C PRO A 399 7.46 59.18 -8.59
N ALA A 400 8.17 59.05 -9.72
CA ALA A 400 9.51 59.57 -9.88
C ALA A 400 9.51 61.10 -9.67
N GLY A 401 10.35 61.57 -8.78
CA GLY A 401 10.59 63.01 -8.58
C GLY A 401 11.49 63.23 -7.40
N SER A 402 12.71 63.44 -7.57
CA SER A 402 13.43 64.66 -7.80
C SER A 402 14.93 64.46 -7.60
N ALA A 403 15.64 64.78 -8.63
CA ALA A 403 17.07 65.06 -8.61
C ALA A 403 17.37 66.39 -7.88
N GLY A 404 18.51 66.48 -7.21
CA GLY A 404 19.05 67.72 -6.62
C GLY A 404 20.21 67.34 -5.74
N ALA A 405 21.37 67.25 -6.20
CA ALA A 405 22.44 68.23 -6.37
C ALA A 405 23.06 68.74 -5.04
N ALA A 406 24.39 68.68 -5.10
CA ALA A 406 25.38 69.49 -4.36
C ALA A 406 25.79 68.93 -2.97
N ASP A 407 26.96 68.63 -2.77
CA ASP A 407 28.29 69.24 -2.93
C ASP A 407 29.03 69.30 -1.59
N ARG A 408 30.26 68.88 -1.60
CA ARG A 408 31.44 69.37 -0.82
C ARG A 408 31.50 69.21 0.70
N GLU A 409 32.48 68.65 1.13
CA GLU A 409 33.82 69.05 1.71
C GLU A 409 34.22 68.12 2.83
N ALA A 410 35.33 67.42 2.71
CA ALA A 410 36.68 67.76 3.13
C ALA A 410 36.95 67.65 4.65
N ARG A 411 37.64 66.65 4.99
CA ARG A 411 38.83 66.46 5.86
C ARG A 411 39.01 67.35 7.10
N PRO A 412 39.83 66.99 8.02
CA PRO A 412 40.92 66.00 8.00
C PRO A 412 40.72 64.75 8.84
#